data_b1afc715478025871873cc86a0790594
#
_entry.id   b1afc715478025871873cc86a0790594
#
_cell.length_a   1.000
_cell.length_b   1.000
_cell.length_c   1.000
_cell.angle_alpha   90.00
_cell.angle_beta   90.00
_cell.angle_gamma   90.00
#
_symmetry.space_group_name_H-M   'P 1'
#
loop_
_entity.id
_entity.type
_entity.pdbx_description
1 polymer ?
#
loop_
_entity_poly.entity_id
_entity_poly.type
_entity_poly.pdbx_seq_one_letter_code
_entity_poly.pdbx_strand_id
1 'polypeptide(L)'
;MTDKQAPSKGLERLAEKAAAPPERGRQPIDCGHFDIRIARDGTWFYRGSAIARLSLVRLFSTVLRRDAEGSYWLVTPAERGRITVDDAPFVAVEVTVAGEGREQQLIFRTNVDDSVAADGDHPLRVVNDAATGEPNPYVLVRNGLEARLSRPVFYELVERGIEERVGDTTLFGVWSKGRFFPLGRLDGEA
;
A
#
# COMPACT_ATOMS: atom_id res chain seq x y z
N MET A 1 28.33 -16.19 2.10
CA MET A 1 28.93 -14.94 2.61
C MET A 1 28.03 -13.82 2.12
N THR A 2 27.09 -13.39 2.98
CA THR A 2 26.10 -12.35 2.63
C THR A 2 26.76 -11.02 2.93
N ASP A 3 27.14 -10.30 1.88
CA ASP A 3 27.67 -8.94 1.97
C ASP A 3 26.59 -8.03 2.58
N LYS A 4 26.78 -7.71 3.84
CA LYS A 4 25.92 -6.83 4.63
C LYS A 4 26.29 -5.40 4.24
N GLN A 5 25.85 -4.96 3.03
CA GLN A 5 26.12 -3.63 2.50
C GLN A 5 25.62 -2.58 3.51
N ALA A 6 26.57 -1.88 4.15
CA ALA A 6 26.26 -0.80 5.07
C ALA A 6 25.44 0.27 4.33
N PRO A 7 24.38 0.82 4.94
CA PRO A 7 23.59 1.86 4.31
C PRO A 7 24.48 3.05 3.96
N SER A 8 24.26 3.65 2.79
CA SER A 8 25.03 4.82 2.38
C SER A 8 24.81 5.96 3.39
N LYS A 9 25.85 6.76 3.66
CA LYS A 9 25.76 7.94 4.57
C LYS A 9 24.56 8.85 4.28
N GLY A 10 24.13 8.93 3.01
CA GLY A 10 22.95 9.71 2.61
C GLY A 10 21.65 9.12 3.14
N LEU A 11 21.50 7.79 3.11
CA LEU A 11 20.30 7.11 3.61
C LEU A 11 20.20 7.19 5.14
N GLU A 12 21.33 7.06 5.86
CA GLU A 12 21.37 7.23 7.33
C GLU A 12 20.97 8.65 7.74
N ARG A 13 21.50 9.65 7.06
CA ARG A 13 21.15 11.06 7.30
C ARG A 13 19.66 11.35 7.06
N LEU A 14 19.06 10.76 6.02
CA LEU A 14 17.64 10.88 5.77
C LEU A 14 16.83 10.18 6.87
N ALA A 15 17.27 9.03 7.36
CA ALA A 15 16.65 8.30 8.46
C ALA A 15 16.69 9.09 9.79
N GLU A 16 17.82 9.71 10.11
CA GLU A 16 17.95 10.60 11.28
C GLU A 16 16.92 11.74 11.22
N LYS A 17 16.78 12.39 10.04
CA LYS A 17 15.79 13.44 9.84
C LYS A 17 14.35 12.93 9.91
N ALA A 18 14.08 11.72 9.43
CA ALA A 18 12.75 11.10 9.50
C ALA A 18 12.36 10.75 10.96
N ALA A 19 13.33 10.39 11.80
CA ALA A 19 13.11 10.08 13.21
C ALA A 19 13.09 11.33 14.12
N ALA A 20 13.47 12.52 13.61
CA ALA A 20 13.54 13.73 14.41
C ALA A 20 12.13 14.22 14.83
N PRO A 21 11.98 14.80 16.02
CA PRO A 21 10.72 15.42 16.43
C PRO A 21 10.39 16.65 15.55
N PRO A 22 9.11 16.96 15.33
CA PRO A 22 8.71 18.12 14.56
C PRO A 22 9.15 19.43 15.23
N GLU A 23 9.86 20.27 14.49
CA GLU A 23 10.21 21.62 14.94
C GLU A 23 9.00 22.55 14.76
N ARG A 24 8.57 23.21 15.84
CA ARG A 24 7.39 24.10 15.79
C ARG A 24 7.63 25.27 14.82
N GLY A 25 6.73 25.42 13.84
CA GLY A 25 6.69 26.56 12.92
C GLY A 25 7.66 26.51 11.74
N ARG A 26 8.47 25.46 11.59
CA ARG A 26 9.36 25.30 10.44
C ARG A 26 8.71 24.44 9.36
N GLN A 27 8.63 24.96 8.13
CA GLN A 27 8.22 24.16 6.99
C GLN A 27 9.41 23.35 6.46
N PRO A 28 9.19 22.07 6.04
CA PRO A 28 10.24 21.26 5.44
C PRO A 28 10.81 21.94 4.18
N ILE A 29 12.12 21.93 4.04
CA ILE A 29 12.81 22.41 2.83
C ILE A 29 12.52 21.43 1.69
N ASP A 30 12.11 21.96 0.54
CA ASP A 30 11.93 21.16 -0.66
C ASP A 30 13.29 20.84 -1.29
N CYS A 31 13.66 19.56 -1.31
CA CYS A 31 14.91 19.08 -1.88
C CYS A 31 14.73 18.47 -3.29
N GLY A 32 13.58 18.71 -3.92
CA GLY A 32 13.27 18.19 -5.23
C GLY A 32 12.98 16.71 -5.22
N HIS A 33 13.85 15.88 -5.79
CA HIS A 33 13.67 14.45 -5.89
C HIS A 33 14.70 13.70 -5.02
N PHE A 34 14.23 12.77 -4.22
CA PHE A 34 15.10 11.78 -3.57
C PHE A 34 15.27 10.55 -4.49
N ASP A 35 16.49 10.04 -4.62
CA ASP A 35 16.77 8.81 -5.37
C ASP A 35 16.23 7.56 -4.67
N ILE A 36 14.95 7.61 -4.31
CA ILE A 36 14.21 6.51 -3.70
C ILE A 36 13.13 6.06 -4.66
N ARG A 37 13.05 4.75 -4.87
CA ARG A 37 12.02 4.09 -5.67
C ARG A 37 11.42 2.95 -4.89
N ILE A 38 10.10 2.81 -4.93
CA ILE A 38 9.37 1.66 -4.43
C ILE A 38 8.91 0.86 -5.64
N ALA A 39 9.42 -0.36 -5.78
CA ALA A 39 9.04 -1.26 -6.86
C ALA A 39 7.65 -1.88 -6.60
N ARG A 40 7.05 -2.46 -7.65
CA ARG A 40 5.72 -3.08 -7.62
C ARG A 40 5.60 -4.22 -6.59
N ASP A 41 6.69 -4.90 -6.26
CA ASP A 41 6.76 -5.96 -5.25
C ASP A 41 6.92 -5.43 -3.81
N GLY A 42 6.94 -4.10 -3.63
CA GLY A 42 7.14 -3.45 -2.35
C GLY A 42 8.60 -3.31 -1.92
N THR A 43 9.56 -3.64 -2.78
CA THR A 43 10.99 -3.44 -2.50
C THR A 43 11.36 -1.97 -2.63
N TRP A 44 12.00 -1.43 -1.60
CA TRP A 44 12.52 -0.07 -1.62
C TRP A 44 13.97 -0.04 -2.10
N PHE A 45 14.26 0.89 -2.99
CA PHE A 45 15.59 1.13 -3.54
C PHE A 45 16.06 2.54 -3.17
N TYR A 46 17.35 2.69 -2.95
CA TYR A 46 18.03 3.98 -2.84
C TYR A 46 19.20 3.99 -3.81
N ARG A 47 19.22 4.95 -4.75
CA ARG A 47 20.25 5.04 -5.81
C ARG A 47 20.47 3.71 -6.55
N GLY A 48 19.37 3.02 -6.87
CA GLY A 48 19.38 1.76 -7.57
C GLY A 48 19.73 0.52 -6.72
N SER A 49 20.13 0.69 -5.46
CA SER A 49 20.43 -0.43 -4.54
C SER A 49 19.26 -0.70 -3.61
N ALA A 50 18.88 -1.97 -3.43
CA ALA A 50 17.81 -2.35 -2.53
C ALA A 50 18.13 -2.01 -1.07
N ILE A 51 17.16 -1.45 -0.34
CA ILE A 51 17.26 -1.17 1.09
C ILE A 51 16.93 -2.46 1.85
N ALA A 52 17.95 -3.22 2.22
CA ALA A 52 17.80 -4.50 2.93
C ALA A 52 17.33 -4.34 4.39
N ARG A 53 17.55 -3.18 5.01
CA ARG A 53 17.18 -2.93 6.41
C ARG A 53 15.70 -2.57 6.54
N LEU A 54 14.87 -3.55 6.91
CA LEU A 54 13.42 -3.38 7.05
C LEU A 54 13.03 -2.27 8.05
N SER A 55 13.81 -2.06 9.12
CA SER A 55 13.57 -0.95 10.06
C SER A 55 13.66 0.43 9.41
N LEU A 56 14.53 0.62 8.41
CA LEU A 56 14.59 1.87 7.61
C LEU A 56 13.37 2.02 6.71
N VAL A 57 12.96 0.93 6.05
CA VAL A 57 11.76 0.93 5.20
C VAL A 57 10.53 1.30 6.03
N ARG A 58 10.36 0.69 7.21
CA ARG A 58 9.28 1.03 8.15
C ARG A 58 9.33 2.49 8.59
N LEU A 59 10.51 3.00 8.94
CA LEU A 59 10.67 4.41 9.30
C LEU A 59 10.27 5.33 8.15
N PHE A 60 10.76 5.10 6.95
CA PHE A 60 10.40 5.92 5.78
C PHE A 60 8.91 5.82 5.42
N SER A 61 8.30 4.65 5.63
CA SER A 61 6.86 4.49 5.41
C SER A 61 6.02 5.42 6.30
N THR A 62 6.48 5.74 7.52
CA THR A 62 5.75 6.65 8.44
C THR A 62 5.73 8.10 7.96
N VAL A 63 6.75 8.51 7.21
CA VAL A 63 6.88 9.88 6.66
C VAL A 63 6.49 9.96 5.19
N LEU A 64 6.00 8.86 4.62
CA LEU A 64 5.47 8.82 3.26
C LEU A 64 4.13 9.55 3.18
N ARG A 65 3.96 10.36 2.14
CA ARG A 65 2.74 11.13 1.85
C ARG A 65 2.42 11.03 0.37
N ARG A 66 1.14 11.18 0.05
CA ARG A 66 0.65 11.35 -1.32
C ARG A 66 -0.05 12.70 -1.41
N ASP A 67 0.30 13.50 -2.43
CA ASP A 67 -0.37 14.79 -2.67
C ASP A 67 -1.67 14.62 -3.48
N ALA A 68 -2.37 15.72 -3.69
CA ALA A 68 -3.62 15.74 -4.44
C ALA A 68 -3.43 15.41 -5.94
N GLU A 69 -2.23 15.64 -6.46
CA GLU A 69 -1.83 15.33 -7.84
C GLU A 69 -1.43 13.85 -8.01
N GLY A 70 -1.41 13.08 -6.91
CA GLY A 70 -1.05 11.66 -6.91
C GLY A 70 0.44 11.38 -6.79
N SER A 71 1.29 12.39 -6.60
CA SER A 71 2.73 12.23 -6.41
C SER A 71 3.06 11.77 -4.99
N TYR A 72 4.14 10.98 -4.87
CA TYR A 72 4.60 10.47 -3.58
C TYR A 72 5.81 11.26 -3.07
N TRP A 73 5.79 11.54 -1.77
CA TRP A 73 6.77 12.35 -1.08
C TRP A 73 7.22 11.70 0.22
N LEU A 74 8.50 11.79 0.54
CA LEU A 74 8.96 11.63 1.91
C LEU A 74 9.03 13.01 2.56
N VAL A 75 8.28 13.19 3.64
CA VAL A 75 8.15 14.48 4.34
C VAL A 75 8.63 14.31 5.78
N THR A 76 9.87 14.72 6.03
CA THR A 76 10.47 14.77 7.38
C THR A 76 10.24 16.15 7.99
N PRO A 77 10.47 16.34 9.30
CA PRO A 77 10.41 17.67 9.91
C PRO A 77 11.33 18.74 9.27
N ALA A 78 12.45 18.30 8.69
CA ALA A 78 13.47 19.22 8.16
C ALA A 78 13.40 19.38 6.64
N GLU A 79 13.00 18.35 5.90
CA GLU A 79 13.04 18.35 4.43
C GLU A 79 11.95 17.46 3.84
N ARG A 80 11.59 17.76 2.60
CA ARG A 80 10.73 16.89 1.79
C ARG A 80 11.35 16.66 0.43
N GLY A 81 11.09 15.50 -0.15
CA GLY A 81 11.49 15.19 -1.52
C GLY A 81 10.56 14.20 -2.15
N ARG A 82 10.34 14.35 -3.46
CA ARG A 82 9.53 13.44 -4.26
C ARG A 82 10.26 12.12 -4.40
N ILE A 83 9.51 11.01 -4.44
CA ILE A 83 10.04 9.67 -4.72
C ILE A 83 9.26 9.02 -5.85
N THR A 84 9.83 7.95 -6.41
CA THR A 84 9.14 7.14 -7.44
C THR A 84 8.45 5.94 -6.79
N VAL A 85 7.20 5.70 -7.17
CA VAL A 85 6.44 4.50 -6.79
C VAL A 85 5.88 3.91 -8.07
N ASP A 86 6.25 2.66 -8.37
CA ASP A 86 5.89 2.04 -9.66
C ASP A 86 4.40 1.68 -9.76
N ASP A 87 3.76 1.38 -8.63
CA ASP A 87 2.34 1.00 -8.56
C ASP A 87 1.74 1.50 -7.24
N ALA A 88 1.77 0.69 -6.17
CA ALA A 88 1.34 1.07 -4.84
C ALA A 88 2.53 1.10 -3.87
N PRO A 89 2.52 1.97 -2.85
CA PRO A 89 3.64 2.09 -1.92
C PRO A 89 3.77 0.89 -0.98
N PHE A 90 2.70 0.11 -0.79
CA PHE A 90 2.68 -1.06 0.09
C PHE A 90 2.19 -2.29 -0.66
N VAL A 91 2.47 -3.46 -0.08
CA VAL A 91 1.94 -4.75 -0.50
C VAL A 91 1.24 -5.40 0.70
N ALA A 92 -0.03 -5.77 0.56
CA ALA A 92 -0.73 -6.60 1.52
C ALA A 92 -0.25 -8.05 1.35
N VAL A 93 0.46 -8.55 2.35
CA VAL A 93 1.14 -9.85 2.32
C VAL A 93 0.37 -10.95 3.04
N GLU A 94 -0.64 -10.56 3.83
CA GLU A 94 -1.46 -11.47 4.61
C GLU A 94 -2.86 -10.90 4.78
N VAL A 95 -3.87 -11.75 4.81
CA VAL A 95 -5.23 -11.44 5.23
C VAL A 95 -5.66 -12.38 6.35
N THR A 96 -6.21 -11.81 7.41
CA THR A 96 -6.84 -12.55 8.51
C THR A 96 -8.33 -12.26 8.50
N VAL A 97 -9.14 -13.29 8.68
CA VAL A 97 -10.61 -13.16 8.74
C VAL A 97 -11.07 -13.39 10.18
N ALA A 98 -11.75 -12.40 10.74
CA ALA A 98 -12.37 -12.49 12.05
C ALA A 98 -13.89 -12.41 11.92
N GLY A 99 -14.61 -13.34 12.56
CA GLY A 99 -16.07 -13.44 12.44
C GLY A 99 -16.53 -14.17 11.17
N GLU A 100 -17.82 -14.10 10.88
CA GLU A 100 -18.46 -14.81 9.78
C GLU A 100 -19.52 -13.96 9.06
N GLY A 101 -19.84 -14.34 7.82
CA GLY A 101 -20.90 -13.73 7.03
C GLY A 101 -20.64 -12.26 6.71
N ARG A 102 -21.70 -11.44 6.73
CA ARG A 102 -21.60 -10.02 6.35
C ARG A 102 -20.84 -9.18 7.36
N GLU A 103 -20.81 -9.57 8.63
CA GLU A 103 -20.13 -8.86 9.73
C GLU A 103 -18.68 -9.32 9.95
N GLN A 104 -18.20 -10.28 9.17
CA GLN A 104 -16.78 -10.66 9.22
C GLN A 104 -15.87 -9.44 8.96
N GLN A 105 -14.63 -9.53 9.43
CA GLN A 105 -13.62 -8.49 9.22
C GLN A 105 -12.45 -9.08 8.44
N LEU A 106 -12.15 -8.47 7.29
CA LEU A 106 -10.97 -8.79 6.51
C LEU A 106 -9.84 -7.85 6.93
N ILE A 107 -8.86 -8.36 7.64
CA ILE A 107 -7.73 -7.60 8.20
C ILE A 107 -6.50 -7.91 7.37
N PHE A 108 -5.96 -6.89 6.70
CA PHE A 108 -4.77 -6.98 5.86
C PHE A 108 -3.54 -6.51 6.61
N ARG A 109 -2.46 -7.30 6.55
CA ARG A 109 -1.13 -6.89 7.02
C ARG A 109 -0.25 -6.57 5.83
N THR A 110 0.42 -5.42 5.89
CA THR A 110 1.32 -4.96 4.82
C THR A 110 2.76 -5.45 5.03
N ASN A 111 3.57 -5.32 3.98
CA ASN A 111 5.01 -5.60 4.00
C ASN A 111 5.82 -4.68 4.93
N VAL A 112 5.22 -3.61 5.46
CA VAL A 112 5.80 -2.71 6.47
C VAL A 112 5.19 -2.90 7.86
N ASP A 113 4.38 -3.96 8.05
CA ASP A 113 3.66 -4.35 9.26
C ASP A 113 2.54 -3.38 9.70
N ASP A 114 2.03 -2.54 8.81
CA ASP A 114 0.76 -1.88 9.05
C ASP A 114 -0.37 -2.91 8.92
N SER A 115 -1.37 -2.82 9.80
CA SER A 115 -2.58 -3.64 9.72
C SER A 115 -3.81 -2.76 9.54
N VAL A 116 -4.69 -3.14 8.61
CA VAL A 116 -5.91 -2.40 8.30
C VAL A 116 -7.06 -3.36 8.02
N ALA A 117 -8.24 -3.08 8.58
CA ALA A 117 -9.45 -3.83 8.26
C ALA A 117 -10.19 -3.13 7.11
N ALA A 118 -10.58 -3.89 6.09
CA ALA A 118 -11.39 -3.34 5.01
C ALA A 118 -12.75 -2.87 5.54
N ASP A 119 -13.07 -1.60 5.33
CA ASP A 119 -14.32 -0.96 5.72
C ASP A 119 -14.60 0.30 4.87
N GLY A 120 -15.45 1.20 5.36
CA GLY A 120 -15.78 2.45 4.66
C GLY A 120 -14.61 3.41 4.50
N ASP A 121 -13.72 3.46 5.49
CA ASP A 121 -12.56 4.34 5.53
C ASP A 121 -11.33 3.68 4.87
N HIS A 122 -11.32 2.36 4.79
CA HIS A 122 -10.29 1.54 4.18
C HIS A 122 -10.87 0.63 3.08
N PRO A 123 -11.40 1.22 1.99
CA PRO A 123 -12.04 0.45 0.94
C PRO A 123 -11.07 -0.46 0.20
N LEU A 124 -11.61 -1.61 -0.19
CA LEU A 124 -10.99 -2.54 -1.12
C LEU A 124 -11.51 -2.22 -2.52
N ARG A 125 -10.65 -2.18 -3.51
CA ARG A 125 -11.00 -1.96 -4.91
C ARG A 125 -10.19 -2.85 -5.84
N VAL A 126 -10.75 -3.19 -6.97
CA VAL A 126 -10.07 -3.92 -8.04
C VAL A 126 -10.05 -3.05 -9.29
N VAL A 127 -8.89 -2.95 -9.92
CA VAL A 127 -8.70 -2.27 -11.20
C VAL A 127 -8.16 -3.28 -12.19
N ASN A 128 -8.85 -3.46 -13.30
CA ASN A 128 -8.36 -4.34 -14.35
C ASN A 128 -7.27 -3.64 -15.15
N ASP A 129 -6.19 -4.34 -15.41
CA ASP A 129 -5.13 -3.88 -16.31
C ASP A 129 -5.70 -3.69 -17.71
N ALA A 130 -5.48 -2.51 -18.29
CA ALA A 130 -6.08 -2.15 -19.58
C ALA A 130 -5.57 -3.00 -20.77
N ALA A 131 -4.37 -3.58 -20.65
CA ALA A 131 -3.75 -4.34 -21.73
C ALA A 131 -4.02 -5.85 -21.59
N THR A 132 -4.03 -6.37 -20.36
CA THR A 132 -4.13 -7.81 -20.09
C THR A 132 -5.49 -8.23 -19.53
N GLY A 133 -6.30 -7.30 -19.04
CA GLY A 133 -7.53 -7.58 -18.30
C GLY A 133 -7.30 -8.15 -16.89
N GLU A 134 -6.05 -8.35 -16.47
CA GLU A 134 -5.75 -8.91 -15.15
C GLU A 134 -6.26 -8.01 -14.02
N PRO A 135 -6.90 -8.58 -12.97
CA PRO A 135 -7.33 -7.81 -11.82
C PRO A 135 -6.14 -7.38 -10.96
N ASN A 136 -6.07 -6.10 -10.63
CA ASN A 136 -5.14 -5.53 -9.68
C ASN A 136 -5.93 -5.05 -8.44
N PRO A 137 -5.94 -5.83 -7.36
CA PRO A 137 -6.64 -5.50 -6.13
C PRO A 137 -5.81 -4.61 -5.22
N TYR A 138 -6.47 -3.62 -4.58
CA TYR A 138 -5.86 -2.68 -3.65
C TYR A 138 -6.73 -2.50 -2.42
N VAL A 139 -6.11 -2.23 -1.27
CA VAL A 139 -6.78 -1.76 -0.07
C VAL A 139 -6.18 -0.41 0.36
N LEU A 140 -7.03 0.55 0.70
CA LEU A 140 -6.57 1.82 1.24
C LEU A 140 -6.04 1.63 2.66
N VAL A 141 -4.77 1.98 2.88
CA VAL A 141 -4.12 1.83 4.20
C VAL A 141 -4.27 3.11 5.02
N ARG A 142 -3.89 4.27 4.48
CA ARG A 142 -4.03 5.58 5.13
C ARG A 142 -3.77 6.72 4.15
N ASN A 143 -4.47 7.84 4.31
CA ASN A 143 -4.17 9.13 3.64
C ASN A 143 -3.86 9.01 2.14
N GLY A 144 -4.67 8.24 1.40
CA GLY A 144 -4.45 8.01 -0.03
C GLY A 144 -3.31 7.03 -0.37
N LEU A 145 -2.66 6.44 0.64
CA LEU A 145 -1.64 5.40 0.45
C LEU A 145 -2.31 4.02 0.46
N GLU A 146 -2.14 3.27 -0.61
CA GLU A 146 -2.75 1.96 -0.82
C GLU A 146 -1.72 0.84 -0.69
N ALA A 147 -2.20 -0.35 -0.36
CA ALA A 147 -1.46 -1.59 -0.50
C ALA A 147 -2.06 -2.40 -1.65
N ARG A 148 -1.22 -2.82 -2.59
CA ARG A 148 -1.60 -3.83 -3.57
C ARG A 148 -1.65 -5.19 -2.89
N LEU A 149 -2.70 -5.94 -3.12
CA LEU A 149 -2.78 -7.30 -2.58
C LEU A 149 -1.81 -8.22 -3.35
N SER A 150 -1.05 -9.02 -2.61
CA SER A 150 -0.25 -10.07 -3.21
C SER A 150 -1.16 -11.14 -3.83
N ARG A 151 -0.66 -11.89 -4.82
CA ARG A 151 -1.45 -12.95 -5.45
C ARG A 151 -2.03 -13.96 -4.46
N PRO A 152 -1.28 -14.49 -3.48
CA PRO A 152 -1.84 -15.40 -2.47
C PRO A 152 -3.01 -14.78 -1.72
N VAL A 153 -2.86 -13.53 -1.25
CA VAL A 153 -3.92 -12.80 -0.53
C VAL A 153 -5.16 -12.61 -1.39
N PHE A 154 -4.98 -12.27 -2.67
CA PHE A 154 -6.12 -12.13 -3.58
C PHE A 154 -6.84 -13.46 -3.82
N TYR A 155 -6.13 -14.57 -3.96
CA TYR A 155 -6.73 -15.90 -4.10
C TYR A 155 -7.50 -16.30 -2.84
N GLU A 156 -7.00 -16.01 -1.65
CA GLU A 156 -7.76 -16.23 -0.41
C GLU A 156 -9.08 -15.45 -0.37
N LEU A 157 -9.11 -14.23 -0.92
CA LEU A 157 -10.35 -13.46 -1.06
C LEU A 157 -11.30 -14.08 -2.09
N VAL A 158 -10.77 -14.54 -3.21
CA VAL A 158 -11.58 -15.21 -4.26
C VAL A 158 -12.22 -16.48 -3.72
N GLU A 159 -11.50 -17.30 -2.94
CA GLU A 159 -12.05 -18.51 -2.31
C GLU A 159 -13.19 -18.20 -1.32
N ARG A 160 -13.22 -17.01 -0.74
CA ARG A 160 -14.26 -16.52 0.20
C ARG A 160 -15.33 -15.70 -0.47
N GLY A 161 -15.17 -15.44 -1.77
CA GLY A 161 -16.09 -14.64 -2.56
C GLY A 161 -17.47 -15.28 -2.66
N ILE A 162 -18.48 -14.43 -2.66
CA ILE A 162 -19.87 -14.82 -2.90
C ILE A 162 -20.47 -13.94 -3.98
N GLU A 163 -21.55 -14.44 -4.57
CA GLU A 163 -22.36 -13.65 -5.49
C GLU A 163 -23.32 -12.76 -4.70
N GLU A 164 -23.39 -11.50 -5.08
CA GLU A 164 -24.33 -10.55 -4.51
C GLU A 164 -25.00 -9.76 -5.62
N ARG A 165 -26.33 -9.65 -5.58
CA ARG A 165 -27.09 -8.85 -6.55
C ARG A 165 -27.15 -7.40 -6.08
N VAL A 166 -26.59 -6.50 -6.91
CA VAL A 166 -26.58 -5.05 -6.67
C VAL A 166 -27.32 -4.38 -7.83
N GLY A 167 -28.58 -4.00 -7.59
CA GLY A 167 -29.47 -3.55 -8.67
C GLY A 167 -29.73 -4.67 -9.69
N ASP A 168 -29.45 -4.38 -10.96
CA ASP A 168 -29.62 -5.34 -12.06
C ASP A 168 -28.36 -6.14 -12.41
N THR A 169 -27.27 -5.95 -11.66
CA THR A 169 -25.98 -6.60 -11.91
C THR A 169 -25.66 -7.62 -10.81
N THR A 170 -25.16 -8.79 -11.18
CA THR A 170 -24.62 -9.78 -10.26
C THR A 170 -23.11 -9.56 -10.13
N LEU A 171 -22.67 -9.26 -8.92
CA LEU A 171 -21.27 -9.04 -8.58
C LEU A 171 -20.73 -10.21 -7.78
N PHE A 172 -19.48 -10.57 -8.04
CA PHE A 172 -18.71 -11.48 -7.20
C PHE A 172 -17.82 -10.65 -6.28
N GLY A 173 -17.82 -10.93 -4.98
CA GLY A 173 -17.08 -10.13 -4.03
C GLY A 173 -17.10 -10.68 -2.62
N VAL A 174 -16.59 -9.89 -1.68
CA VAL A 174 -16.46 -10.27 -0.27
C VAL A 174 -17.10 -9.23 0.64
N TRP A 175 -17.62 -9.68 1.78
CA TRP A 175 -18.10 -8.81 2.83
C TRP A 175 -17.01 -8.51 3.86
N SER A 176 -16.98 -7.29 4.37
CA SER A 176 -16.20 -6.92 5.54
C SER A 176 -16.89 -5.79 6.29
N LYS A 177 -17.13 -5.96 7.58
CA LYS A 177 -17.81 -4.98 8.46
C LYS A 177 -19.12 -4.46 7.86
N GLY A 178 -19.98 -5.37 7.40
CA GLY A 178 -21.28 -5.02 6.81
C GLY A 178 -21.22 -4.33 5.44
N ARG A 179 -20.05 -4.25 4.81
CA ARG A 179 -19.86 -3.66 3.49
C ARG A 179 -19.43 -4.70 2.47
N PHE A 180 -20.06 -4.68 1.31
CA PHE A 180 -19.69 -5.53 0.18
C PHE A 180 -18.62 -4.87 -0.68
N PHE A 181 -17.56 -5.59 -0.98
CA PHE A 181 -16.46 -5.19 -1.84
C PHE A 181 -16.43 -6.07 -3.08
N PRO A 182 -16.79 -5.54 -4.26
CA PRO A 182 -16.76 -6.32 -5.49
C PRO A 182 -15.32 -6.62 -5.91
N LEU A 183 -15.07 -7.88 -6.27
CA LEU A 183 -13.83 -8.38 -6.87
C LEU A 183 -13.95 -8.51 -8.38
N GLY A 184 -15.17 -8.68 -8.91
CA GLY A 184 -15.46 -8.81 -10.33
C GLY A 184 -16.95 -8.79 -10.63
N ARG A 185 -17.29 -8.84 -11.91
CA ARG A 185 -18.66 -9.02 -12.42
C ARG A 185 -18.82 -10.46 -12.91
N LEU A 186 -20.02 -11.01 -12.73
CA LEU A 186 -20.38 -12.35 -13.23
C LEU A 186 -21.30 -12.27 -14.44
N ASP A 187 -21.87 -11.09 -14.72
CA ASP A 187 -22.66 -10.90 -15.93
C ASP A 187 -21.70 -10.98 -17.11
N GLY A 188 -21.81 -12.08 -17.86
CA GLY A 188 -20.96 -12.33 -19.01
C GLY A 188 -21.04 -11.21 -20.03
N GLU A 189 -19.90 -10.87 -20.60
CA GLU A 189 -19.85 -10.11 -21.85
C GLU A 189 -20.76 -10.81 -22.87
N ALA A 190 -21.76 -10.08 -23.31
CA ALA A 190 -22.48 -10.39 -24.51
C ALA A 190 -21.73 -9.78 -25.70
#